data_5a0faff7644ccdac1635e21430430db9
#
_entry.id   5a0faff7644ccdac1635e21430430db9
#
_cell.length_a   1.000
_cell.length_b   1.000
_cell.length_c   1.000
_cell.angle_alpha   90.00
_cell.angle_beta   90.00
_cell.angle_gamma   90.00
#
_symmetry.space_group_name_H-M   'P 1'
#
loop_
_entity.id
_entity.type
_entity.pdbx_description
1 polymer ?
#
loop_
_entity_poly.entity_id
_entity_poly.type
_entity_poly.pdbx_seq_one_letter_code
_entity_poly.pdbx_strand_id
1 'polypeptide(L)'
;MWKYIAIDESNHGRSPEIFVASYSKSDADGFITSKISFPKYRNKHWERGSRLKGRDYRFIIADKTILNLISEEVLLGSVVSSFVGYALEKEDLAIPFNLLIDGEMNHKKIEEIYQRLKNDRKIKERDINLINGSHLDQRNQLVNISDERAHALYRLPLEKIVDNDRRLPLEIPERLKRKCN
;
A
#
# COMPACT_ATOMS: atom_id res chain seq x y z
N MET A 1 -18.40 -2.87 -2.83
CA MET A 1 -17.36 -2.93 -1.77
C MET A 1 -16.07 -3.46 -2.37
N TRP A 2 -14.93 -2.88 -1.98
CA TRP A 2 -13.60 -3.37 -2.38
C TRP A 2 -13.33 -4.73 -1.74
N LYS A 3 -12.81 -5.64 -2.53
CA LYS A 3 -12.42 -7.00 -2.12
C LYS A 3 -10.90 -7.16 -2.04
N TYR A 4 -10.17 -6.27 -2.69
CA TYR A 4 -8.71 -6.33 -2.84
C TYR A 4 -8.10 -4.98 -2.53
N ILE A 5 -7.04 -4.99 -1.74
CA ILE A 5 -6.14 -3.87 -1.49
C ILE A 5 -4.75 -4.36 -1.87
N ALA A 6 -4.12 -3.74 -2.86
CA ALA A 6 -2.74 -4.06 -3.24
C ALA A 6 -1.82 -2.90 -2.87
N ILE A 7 -0.74 -3.19 -2.18
CA ILE A 7 0.23 -2.21 -1.68
C ILE A 7 1.59 -2.50 -2.30
N ASP A 8 2.25 -1.43 -2.74
CA ASP A 8 3.63 -1.44 -3.16
C ASP A 8 4.30 -0.11 -2.79
N GLU A 9 5.63 -0.10 -2.73
CA GLU A 9 6.41 1.07 -2.39
C GLU A 9 7.43 1.44 -3.46
N SER A 10 7.80 2.72 -3.48
CA SER A 10 8.96 3.21 -4.23
C SER A 10 10.11 3.51 -3.27
N ASN A 11 11.33 3.29 -3.73
CA ASN A 11 12.55 3.79 -3.09
C ASN A 11 13.12 2.96 -1.91
N HIS A 12 12.50 1.83 -1.54
CA HIS A 12 13.03 0.80 -0.64
C HIS A 12 13.84 1.34 0.57
N GLY A 13 13.18 2.03 1.50
CA GLY A 13 13.79 2.57 2.72
C GLY A 13 14.62 3.84 2.53
N ARG A 14 14.62 4.45 1.34
CA ARG A 14 15.26 5.76 1.10
C ARG A 14 14.22 6.87 1.18
N SER A 15 14.59 8.01 1.70
CA SER A 15 13.68 9.15 1.86
C SER A 15 13.53 10.00 0.59
N PRO A 16 12.32 10.42 0.26
CA PRO A 16 11.04 9.92 0.80
C PRO A 16 10.72 8.53 0.28
N GLU A 17 10.07 7.72 1.09
CA GLU A 17 9.48 6.47 0.67
C GLU A 17 7.98 6.70 0.42
N ILE A 18 7.48 6.26 -0.72
CA ILE A 18 6.09 6.46 -1.12
C ILE A 18 5.42 5.08 -1.23
N PHE A 19 4.43 4.88 -0.38
CA PHE A 19 3.58 3.70 -0.42
C PHE A 19 2.31 4.02 -1.19
N VAL A 20 1.88 3.11 -2.05
CA VAL A 20 0.64 3.23 -2.80
C VAL A 20 -0.24 2.03 -2.55
N ALA A 21 -1.50 2.28 -2.23
CA ALA A 21 -2.55 1.26 -2.23
C ALA A 21 -3.48 1.46 -3.43
N SER A 22 -3.73 0.40 -4.17
CA SER A 22 -4.76 0.32 -5.20
C SER A 22 -5.89 -0.57 -4.72
N TYR A 23 -7.13 -0.15 -4.96
CA TYR A 23 -8.34 -0.82 -4.47
C TYR A 23 -9.12 -1.42 -5.64
N SER A 24 -9.69 -2.62 -5.46
CA SER A 24 -10.51 -3.26 -6.47
C SER A 24 -11.70 -4.03 -5.92
N LYS A 25 -12.78 -4.05 -6.70
CA LYS A 25 -13.99 -4.85 -6.48
C LYS A 25 -13.99 -6.13 -7.33
N SER A 26 -13.07 -6.25 -8.27
CA SER A 26 -13.03 -7.30 -9.28
C SER A 26 -12.25 -8.51 -8.80
N ASP A 27 -12.84 -9.69 -8.88
CA ASP A 27 -12.18 -10.96 -8.57
C ASP A 27 -11.03 -11.27 -9.55
N ALA A 28 -11.07 -10.72 -10.76
CA ALA A 28 -9.97 -10.84 -11.73
C ALA A 28 -8.67 -10.21 -11.22
N ASP A 29 -8.74 -9.21 -10.35
CA ASP A 29 -7.57 -8.55 -9.78
C ASP A 29 -6.89 -9.38 -8.66
N GLY A 30 -7.56 -10.41 -8.15
CA GLY A 30 -6.97 -11.39 -7.23
C GLY A 30 -6.16 -12.48 -7.91
N PHE A 31 -6.19 -12.56 -9.25
CA PHE A 31 -5.50 -13.60 -9.98
C PHE A 31 -3.98 -13.41 -9.94
N ILE A 32 -3.26 -14.47 -9.51
CA ILE A 32 -1.80 -14.48 -9.46
C ILE A 32 -1.29 -15.46 -10.52
N THR A 33 -0.51 -14.96 -11.46
CA THR A 33 0.09 -15.80 -12.49
C THR A 33 1.32 -16.54 -11.96
N SER A 34 1.57 -17.74 -12.48
CA SER A 34 2.82 -18.48 -12.21
C SER A 34 4.01 -17.95 -13.00
N LYS A 35 3.77 -17.12 -14.02
CA LYS A 35 4.79 -16.54 -14.90
C LYS A 35 4.77 -15.02 -14.78
N ILE A 36 5.94 -14.40 -14.91
CA ILE A 36 6.09 -12.95 -15.06
C ILE A 36 5.40 -12.54 -16.36
N SER A 37 4.25 -11.89 -16.25
CA SER A 37 3.40 -11.57 -17.39
C SER A 37 3.11 -10.09 -17.58
N PHE A 38 3.45 -9.25 -16.61
CA PHE A 38 3.23 -7.81 -16.70
C PHE A 38 4.54 -7.10 -17.03
N PRO A 39 4.65 -6.44 -18.19
CA PRO A 39 5.82 -5.64 -18.49
C PRO A 39 5.87 -4.45 -17.54
N LYS A 40 7.04 -4.20 -16.94
CA LYS A 40 7.28 -2.93 -16.26
C LYS A 40 7.22 -1.80 -17.29
N TYR A 41 6.14 -1.03 -17.26
CA TYR A 41 5.99 0.11 -18.15
C TYR A 41 6.91 1.25 -17.69
N ARG A 42 8.14 1.24 -18.20
CA ARG A 42 9.07 2.34 -17.98
C ARG A 42 8.63 3.57 -18.77
N ASN A 43 8.19 4.61 -18.09
CA ASN A 43 8.39 6.02 -18.42
C ASN A 43 7.50 6.78 -19.40
N LYS A 44 6.65 6.20 -20.24
CA LYS A 44 5.89 7.01 -21.20
C LYS A 44 4.37 6.81 -21.19
N HIS A 45 3.89 5.82 -20.50
CA HIS A 45 2.47 5.43 -20.55
C HIS A 45 1.65 5.83 -19.32
N TRP A 46 2.28 6.31 -18.26
CA TRP A 46 1.60 6.82 -17.08
C TRP A 46 0.59 7.93 -17.45
N GLU A 47 0.99 8.93 -18.22
CA GLU A 47 0.11 10.03 -18.66
C GLU A 47 -0.98 9.57 -19.64
N ARG A 48 -0.76 8.48 -20.37
CA ARG A 48 -1.71 7.90 -21.31
C ARG A 48 -2.58 6.79 -20.73
N GLY A 49 -2.46 6.51 -19.43
CA GLY A 49 -3.03 5.35 -18.76
C GLY A 49 -4.54 5.24 -18.78
N SER A 50 -5.11 4.91 -19.93
CA SER A 50 -6.52 4.48 -20.02
C SER A 50 -6.85 3.28 -19.14
N ARG A 51 -5.83 2.44 -18.81
CA ARG A 51 -5.96 1.29 -17.91
C ARG A 51 -6.07 1.67 -16.43
N LEU A 52 -5.71 2.89 -16.06
CA LEU A 52 -5.76 3.40 -14.69
C LEU A 52 -7.02 4.23 -14.40
N LYS A 53 -7.81 4.53 -15.43
CA LYS A 53 -9.08 5.22 -15.26
C LYS A 53 -10.07 4.30 -14.55
N GLY A 54 -10.57 4.78 -13.41
CA GLY A 54 -11.65 4.10 -12.67
C GLY A 54 -11.20 3.21 -11.52
N ARG A 55 -9.91 3.01 -11.27
CA ARG A 55 -9.44 2.37 -10.04
C ARG A 55 -9.09 3.41 -9.00
N ASP A 56 -9.63 3.24 -7.82
CA ASP A 56 -9.26 4.09 -6.70
C ASP A 56 -7.86 3.72 -6.21
N TYR A 57 -7.09 4.75 -5.82
CA TYR A 57 -5.82 4.56 -5.15
C TYR A 57 -5.58 5.68 -4.14
N ARG A 58 -4.77 5.37 -3.16
CA ARG A 58 -4.28 6.34 -2.17
C ARG A 58 -2.79 6.14 -1.99
N PHE A 59 -2.12 7.15 -1.48
CA PHE A 59 -0.70 7.04 -1.18
C PHE A 59 -0.32 7.71 0.14
N ILE A 60 0.78 7.26 0.69
CA ILE A 60 1.39 7.74 1.93
C ILE A 60 2.84 8.11 1.63
N ILE A 61 3.32 9.20 2.20
CA ILE A 61 4.72 9.62 2.13
C ILE A 61 5.34 9.42 3.50
N ALA A 62 6.38 8.60 3.59
CA ALA A 62 7.25 8.47 4.75
C ALA A 62 8.52 9.26 4.51
N ASP A 63 8.70 10.35 5.24
CA ASP A 63 9.88 11.20 5.17
C ASP A 63 11.04 10.63 6.01
N LYS A 64 12.19 11.29 5.94
CA LYS A 64 13.40 10.90 6.67
C LYS A 64 13.18 10.85 8.19
N THR A 65 12.36 11.73 8.72
CA THR A 65 12.07 11.77 10.16
C THR A 65 11.37 10.51 10.59
N ILE A 66 10.34 10.11 9.87
CA ILE A 66 9.58 8.88 10.13
C ILE A 66 10.45 7.64 9.96
N LEU A 67 11.22 7.57 8.86
CA LEU A 67 12.09 6.42 8.58
C LEU A 67 13.18 6.24 9.65
N ASN A 68 13.62 7.30 10.30
CA ASN A 68 14.60 7.22 11.40
C ASN A 68 13.98 6.90 12.76
N LEU A 69 12.68 7.11 12.93
CA LEU A 69 11.99 6.97 14.23
C LEU A 69 11.36 5.62 14.48
N ILE A 70 10.97 4.91 13.42
CA ILE A 70 10.23 3.66 13.53
C ILE A 70 10.92 2.56 12.75
N SER A 71 10.78 1.31 13.23
CA SER A 71 11.28 0.15 12.49
C SER A 71 10.45 -0.10 11.24
N GLU A 72 11.02 -0.83 10.29
CA GLU A 72 10.36 -1.19 9.04
C GLU A 72 9.05 -1.96 9.29
N GLU A 73 9.01 -2.84 10.29
CA GLU A 73 7.81 -3.58 10.66
C GLU A 73 6.68 -2.63 11.11
N VAL A 74 7.01 -1.68 12.00
CA VAL A 74 6.05 -0.69 12.51
C VAL A 74 5.60 0.25 11.40
N LEU A 75 6.50 0.64 10.50
CA LEU A 75 6.16 1.45 9.33
C LEU A 75 5.15 0.72 8.45
N LEU A 76 5.44 -0.51 8.06
CA LEU A 76 4.56 -1.31 7.20
C LEU A 76 3.19 -1.55 7.85
N GLY A 77 3.15 -1.93 9.13
CA GLY A 77 1.90 -2.10 9.88
C GLY A 77 1.07 -0.82 9.93
N SER A 78 1.73 0.34 10.12
CA SER A 78 1.08 1.67 10.14
C SER A 78 0.53 2.06 8.76
N VAL A 79 1.29 1.81 7.70
CA VAL A 79 0.88 2.04 6.31
C VAL A 79 -0.35 1.21 5.96
N VAL A 80 -0.32 -0.09 6.26
CA VAL A 80 -1.46 -1.00 6.03
C VAL A 80 -2.68 -0.54 6.81
N SER A 81 -2.51 -0.21 8.10
CA SER A 81 -3.62 0.27 8.94
C SER A 81 -4.25 1.56 8.42
N SER A 82 -3.44 2.51 7.92
CA SER A 82 -3.94 3.75 7.32
C SER A 82 -4.74 3.50 6.04
N PHE A 83 -4.27 2.62 5.15
CA PHE A 83 -4.98 2.29 3.92
C PHE A 83 -6.29 1.52 4.17
N VAL A 84 -6.27 0.58 5.09
CA VAL A 84 -7.48 -0.17 5.49
C VAL A 84 -8.47 0.76 6.20
N GLY A 85 -7.98 1.66 7.06
CA GLY A 85 -8.79 2.69 7.73
C GLY A 85 -9.54 3.55 6.72
N TYR A 86 -8.86 4.05 5.71
CA TYR A 86 -9.49 4.79 4.62
C TYR A 86 -10.63 4.00 3.95
N ALA A 87 -10.40 2.71 3.65
CA ALA A 87 -11.41 1.87 3.01
C ALA A 87 -12.64 1.63 3.91
N LEU A 88 -12.43 1.51 5.22
CA LEU A 88 -13.51 1.39 6.20
C LEU A 88 -14.30 2.69 6.34
N GLU A 89 -13.65 3.84 6.39
CA GLU A 89 -14.28 5.16 6.47
C GLU A 89 -15.17 5.47 5.26
N LYS A 90 -14.84 4.90 4.10
CA LYS A 90 -15.68 4.99 2.89
C LYS A 90 -16.84 3.98 2.88
N GLU A 91 -16.93 3.13 3.90
CA GLU A 91 -17.92 2.05 4.00
C GLU A 91 -17.92 1.13 2.75
N ASP A 92 -16.76 1.00 2.10
CA ASP A 92 -16.63 0.31 0.81
C ASP A 92 -15.70 -0.91 0.88
N LEU A 93 -15.26 -1.35 2.06
CA LEU A 93 -14.45 -2.56 2.25
C LEU A 93 -15.31 -3.79 2.54
N ALA A 94 -15.18 -4.84 1.72
CA ALA A 94 -15.74 -6.14 2.01
C ALA A 94 -14.95 -6.83 3.14
N ILE A 95 -15.63 -7.53 4.02
CA ILE A 95 -14.99 -8.38 5.05
C ILE A 95 -15.56 -9.79 4.86
N PRO A 96 -14.73 -10.82 4.64
CA PRO A 96 -13.27 -10.77 4.51
C PRO A 96 -12.77 -10.08 3.23
N PHE A 97 -11.50 -9.63 3.23
CA PHE A 97 -10.84 -9.01 2.08
C PHE A 97 -9.44 -9.59 1.82
N ASN A 98 -8.92 -9.34 0.63
CA ASN A 98 -7.58 -9.75 0.23
C ASN A 98 -6.62 -8.57 0.32
N LEU A 99 -5.50 -8.76 1.02
CA LEU A 99 -4.41 -7.81 1.15
C LEU A 99 -3.19 -8.36 0.40
N LEU A 100 -2.80 -7.70 -0.69
CA LEU A 100 -1.67 -8.08 -1.52
C LEU A 100 -0.52 -7.08 -1.28
N ILE A 101 0.66 -7.56 -0.93
CA ILE A 101 1.82 -6.71 -0.67
C ILE A 101 3.02 -7.27 -1.44
N ASP A 102 3.68 -6.44 -2.28
CA ASP A 102 4.93 -6.84 -2.91
C ASP A 102 6.04 -7.00 -1.88
N GLY A 103 6.94 -7.93 -2.14
CA GLY A 103 8.06 -8.25 -1.27
C GLY A 103 7.83 -9.42 -0.32
N GLU A 104 8.93 -10.04 0.06
CA GLU A 104 8.92 -11.10 1.07
C GLU A 104 8.81 -10.49 2.47
N MET A 105 7.89 -11.03 3.25
CA MET A 105 7.69 -10.60 4.63
C MET A 105 8.12 -11.67 5.62
N ASN A 106 8.92 -11.27 6.59
CA ASN A 106 9.23 -12.11 7.74
C ASN A 106 8.04 -12.15 8.72
N HIS A 107 8.10 -13.08 9.67
CA HIS A 107 7.04 -13.26 10.66
C HIS A 107 6.73 -11.97 11.46
N LYS A 108 7.74 -11.16 11.78
CA LYS A 108 7.55 -9.91 12.55
C LYS A 108 6.74 -8.88 11.79
N LYS A 109 6.97 -8.71 10.49
CA LYS A 109 6.18 -7.80 9.63
C LYS A 109 4.72 -8.25 9.56
N ILE A 110 4.49 -9.56 9.35
CA ILE A 110 3.14 -10.14 9.29
C ILE A 110 2.40 -9.95 10.63
N GLU A 111 3.07 -10.27 11.73
CA GLU A 111 2.50 -10.11 13.07
C GLU A 111 2.15 -8.65 13.36
N GLU A 112 3.02 -7.69 13.06
CA GLU A 112 2.75 -6.26 13.25
C GLU A 112 1.53 -5.80 12.44
N ILE A 113 1.38 -6.24 11.19
CA ILE A 113 0.20 -5.95 10.37
C ILE A 113 -1.07 -6.43 11.07
N TYR A 114 -1.13 -7.69 11.50
CA TYR A 114 -2.31 -8.24 12.17
C TYR A 114 -2.60 -7.54 13.49
N GLN A 115 -1.59 -7.27 14.31
CA GLN A 115 -1.74 -6.56 15.58
C GLN A 115 -2.27 -5.12 15.36
N ARG A 116 -1.77 -4.41 14.37
CA ARG A 116 -2.23 -3.07 14.03
C ARG A 116 -3.68 -3.08 13.56
N LEU A 117 -4.03 -3.96 12.63
CA LEU A 117 -5.40 -4.07 12.12
C LEU A 117 -6.38 -4.47 13.23
N LYS A 118 -5.98 -5.38 14.14
CA LYS A 118 -6.79 -5.76 15.29
C LYS A 118 -6.99 -4.59 16.26
N ASN A 119 -5.93 -3.88 16.61
CA ASN A 119 -5.98 -2.83 17.64
C ASN A 119 -6.63 -1.56 17.12
N ASP A 120 -6.26 -1.12 15.93
CA ASP A 120 -6.68 0.18 15.40
C ASP A 120 -8.01 0.10 14.63
N ARG A 121 -8.27 -1.02 13.95
CA ARG A 121 -9.42 -1.19 13.05
C ARG A 121 -10.43 -2.24 13.49
N LYS A 122 -10.15 -2.98 14.56
CA LYS A 122 -10.98 -4.08 15.10
C LYS A 122 -11.20 -5.23 14.10
N ILE A 123 -10.29 -5.39 13.13
CA ILE A 123 -10.30 -6.46 12.13
C ILE A 123 -9.57 -7.67 12.71
N LYS A 124 -10.16 -8.85 12.56
CA LYS A 124 -9.56 -10.11 13.01
C LYS A 124 -8.71 -10.70 11.89
N GLU A 125 -7.66 -11.45 12.26
CA GLU A 125 -6.79 -12.13 11.30
C GLU A 125 -7.56 -13.00 10.29
N ARG A 126 -8.58 -13.73 10.75
CA ARG A 126 -9.44 -14.57 9.88
C ARG A 126 -10.22 -13.79 8.81
N ASP A 127 -10.32 -12.48 8.97
CA ASP A 127 -11.04 -11.59 8.04
C ASP A 127 -10.11 -11.02 6.96
N ILE A 128 -8.82 -11.44 6.98
CA ILE A 128 -7.78 -10.95 6.08
C ILE A 128 -7.12 -12.14 5.38
N ASN A 129 -7.19 -12.17 4.06
CA ASN A 129 -6.37 -13.06 3.25
C ASN A 129 -5.12 -12.31 2.80
N LEU A 130 -4.02 -12.45 3.59
CA LEU A 130 -2.75 -11.79 3.30
C LEU A 130 -1.95 -12.61 2.29
N ILE A 131 -1.61 -11.99 1.18
CA ILE A 131 -0.81 -12.55 0.10
C ILE A 131 0.42 -11.65 -0.11
N ASN A 132 1.60 -12.23 0.04
CA ASN A 132 2.86 -11.53 -0.19
C ASN A 132 3.88 -12.41 -0.92
N GLY A 133 4.89 -11.81 -1.49
CA GLY A 133 5.98 -12.54 -2.14
C GLY A 133 6.81 -11.66 -3.06
N SER A 134 8.05 -12.08 -3.30
CA SER A 134 8.96 -11.39 -4.23
C SER A 134 8.35 -11.31 -5.62
N HIS A 135 8.47 -10.15 -6.23
CA HIS A 135 8.01 -9.89 -7.60
C HIS A 135 6.50 -10.13 -7.79
N LEU A 136 5.70 -9.89 -6.77
CA LEU A 136 4.25 -9.99 -6.88
C LEU A 136 3.71 -8.96 -7.88
N ASP A 137 4.37 -7.80 -8.01
CA ASP A 137 4.14 -6.78 -9.04
C ASP A 137 4.15 -7.32 -10.47
N GLN A 138 4.97 -8.36 -10.71
CA GLN A 138 5.09 -9.01 -12.02
C GLN A 138 4.10 -10.17 -12.22
N ARG A 139 3.39 -10.56 -11.18
CA ARG A 139 2.49 -11.72 -11.14
C ARG A 139 1.04 -11.37 -10.89
N ASN A 140 0.78 -10.19 -10.34
CA ASN A 140 -0.55 -9.69 -10.05
C ASN A 140 -0.75 -8.28 -10.63
N GLN A 141 -1.82 -8.09 -11.40
CA GLN A 141 -2.07 -6.84 -12.10
C GLN A 141 -2.32 -5.67 -11.15
N LEU A 142 -3.00 -5.88 -10.02
CA LEU A 142 -3.32 -4.80 -9.10
C LEU A 142 -2.08 -4.31 -8.35
N VAL A 143 -1.18 -5.24 -7.98
CA VAL A 143 0.14 -4.91 -7.38
C VAL A 143 1.01 -4.17 -8.39
N ASN A 144 1.06 -4.63 -9.65
CA ASN A 144 1.78 -3.93 -10.73
C ASN A 144 1.31 -2.48 -10.90
N ILE A 145 0.00 -2.24 -10.79
CA ILE A 145 -0.57 -0.89 -10.84
C ILE A 145 -0.09 -0.04 -9.66
N SER A 146 0.05 -0.62 -8.46
CA SER A 146 0.56 0.10 -7.30
C SER A 146 2.03 0.47 -7.46
N ASP A 147 2.88 -0.46 -7.96
CA ASP A 147 4.29 -0.22 -8.30
C ASP A 147 4.45 0.93 -9.30
N GLU A 148 3.73 0.88 -10.43
CA GLU A 148 3.79 1.92 -11.44
C GLU A 148 3.41 3.31 -10.89
N ARG A 149 2.43 3.37 -9.99
CA ARG A 149 1.99 4.61 -9.35
C ARG A 149 2.99 5.12 -8.32
N ALA A 150 3.56 4.23 -7.52
CA ALA A 150 4.59 4.58 -6.56
C ALA A 150 5.80 5.20 -7.28
N HIS A 151 6.26 4.56 -8.36
CA HIS A 151 7.33 5.09 -9.19
C HIS A 151 6.99 6.43 -9.87
N ALA A 152 5.76 6.61 -10.33
CA ALA A 152 5.35 7.86 -10.97
C ALA A 152 5.30 9.00 -9.96
N LEU A 153 4.72 8.78 -8.77
CA LEU A 153 4.66 9.77 -7.70
C LEU A 153 6.08 10.15 -7.24
N TYR A 154 6.98 9.17 -7.09
CA TYR A 154 8.35 9.41 -6.68
C TYR A 154 9.13 10.35 -7.63
N ARG A 155 8.77 10.38 -8.90
CA ARG A 155 9.39 11.27 -9.91
C ARG A 155 8.81 12.68 -9.96
N LEU A 156 7.68 12.91 -9.32
CA LEU A 156 7.10 14.24 -9.24
C LEU A 156 7.83 15.08 -8.18
N PRO A 157 7.95 16.39 -8.38
CA PRO A 157 8.40 17.31 -7.33
C PRO A 157 7.53 17.14 -6.08
N LEU A 158 8.17 17.14 -4.90
CA LEU A 158 7.48 16.89 -3.63
C LEU A 158 6.31 17.85 -3.41
N GLU A 159 6.46 19.11 -3.82
CA GLU A 159 5.43 20.16 -3.72
C GLU A 159 4.15 19.80 -4.47
N LYS A 160 4.24 19.00 -5.54
CA LYS A 160 3.09 18.57 -6.34
C LYS A 160 2.32 17.39 -5.75
N ILE A 161 2.93 16.67 -4.82
CA ILE A 161 2.31 15.48 -4.23
C ILE A 161 1.89 15.69 -2.77
N VAL A 162 2.46 16.68 -2.07
CA VAL A 162 2.14 16.94 -0.65
C VAL A 162 0.68 17.33 -0.45
N ASP A 163 0.13 18.18 -1.32
CA ASP A 163 -1.25 18.68 -1.24
C ASP A 163 -2.23 17.90 -2.13
N ASN A 164 -1.83 16.70 -2.58
CA ASN A 164 -2.69 15.87 -3.40
C ASN A 164 -3.83 15.26 -2.57
N ASP A 165 -5.06 15.33 -3.06
CA ASP A 165 -6.28 14.81 -2.42
C ASP A 165 -6.28 13.29 -2.20
N ARG A 166 -5.39 12.56 -2.87
CA ARG A 166 -5.19 11.12 -2.71
C ARG A 166 -4.16 10.75 -1.65
N ARG A 167 -3.47 11.75 -1.09
CA ARG A 167 -2.55 11.52 0.01
C ARG A 167 -3.31 11.24 1.30
N LEU A 168 -2.87 10.18 1.99
CA LEU A 168 -3.35 9.87 3.35
C LEU A 168 -2.27 10.22 4.38
N PRO A 169 -2.67 10.61 5.59
CA PRO A 169 -1.75 10.70 6.71
C PRO A 169 -1.25 9.30 7.10
N LEU A 170 0.00 9.21 7.52
CA LEU A 170 0.52 8.00 8.15
C LEU A 170 0.11 7.98 9.62
N GLU A 171 -0.69 7.01 10.00
CA GLU A 171 -1.13 6.82 11.38
C GLU A 171 -0.12 5.99 12.17
N ILE A 172 0.83 6.64 12.83
CA ILE A 172 1.79 5.98 13.70
C ILE A 172 1.22 5.74 15.11
N PRO A 173 1.70 4.68 15.85
CA PRO A 173 1.25 4.44 17.22
C PRO A 173 1.43 5.63 18.14
N GLU A 174 0.44 5.91 18.99
CA GLU A 174 0.47 7.01 19.98
C GLU A 174 1.74 7.01 20.84
N ARG A 175 2.23 5.82 21.25
CA ARG A 175 3.47 5.68 22.01
C ARG A 175 4.70 6.24 21.31
N LEU A 176 4.66 6.36 19.98
CA LEU A 176 5.77 6.88 19.17
C LEU A 176 5.58 8.37 18.82
N LYS A 177 4.36 8.87 18.80
CA LYS A 177 4.08 10.30 18.58
C LYS A 177 4.76 11.20 19.62
N ARG A 178 4.87 10.74 20.88
CA ARG A 178 5.54 11.46 21.96
C ARG A 178 7.05 11.63 21.78
N LYS A 179 7.66 10.91 20.84
CA LYS A 179 9.08 11.04 20.52
C LYS A 179 9.34 11.98 19.33
N CYS A 180 8.26 12.40 18.66
CA CYS A 180 8.33 13.31 17.49
C CYS A 180 8.15 14.80 17.87
N ASN A 181 7.75 15.08 19.13
CA ASN A 181 7.64 16.42 19.72
C ASN A 181 8.82 16.67 20.68
#